data_ea5dafc6c776c05dcdd3e9f5b133ce10
#
_entry.id   ea5dafc6c776c05dcdd3e9f5b133ce10
#
_cell.length_a   1.000
_cell.length_b   1.000
_cell.length_c   1.000
_cell.angle_alpha   90.00
_cell.angle_beta   90.00
_cell.angle_gamma   90.00
#
_symmetry.space_group_name_H-M   'P 1'
#
loop_
_entity.id
_entity.type
_entity.pdbx_description
1 polymer ?
#
loop_
_entity_poly.entity_id
_entity_poly.type
_entity_poly.pdbx_seq_one_letter_code
_entity_poly.pdbx_strand_id
1 'polypeptide(L)'
;MIMTTDVITFKPTELVSDIKEVIVRTNHRNYPVVENGKLIGRINRDQLIVPEREKVILVDHNEPSQAVEGIEEAQVVEIIDHHRLGGLQTSEPIFIRHEPVGCTATIVANMHWHRNVDIPPTIAGLLLAAIISDTVLFKSPTTTAKDRATAERLAKLAGLDIQEFGLQVLKAGSNLGSLSVAEIVHNDLKEFDIGDYHVAIGQISVMDGAEVLRRKSELLDFMAKMREQENYDAVMLMITDILAEATHLLSVGRLTGLLTKAFGHEAEPGVFYLPGVMSRKKQVVPPMVEAARG
;
A
#
# COMPACT_ATOMS: atom_id res chain seq x y z
N MET A 1 20.48 -0.20 -56.17
CA MET A 1 20.29 -0.84 -54.85
C MET A 1 18.81 -0.80 -54.56
N ILE A 2 18.17 -1.92 -54.30
CA ILE A 2 16.69 -2.03 -54.16
C ILE A 2 16.31 -2.12 -52.68
N MET A 3 17.28 -1.98 -51.77
CA MET A 3 17.11 -2.17 -50.33
C MET A 3 16.99 -0.80 -49.65
N THR A 4 15.97 -0.67 -48.76
CA THR A 4 15.86 0.47 -47.85
C THR A 4 16.91 0.31 -46.75
N THR A 5 17.75 1.33 -46.54
CA THR A 5 18.85 1.33 -45.58
C THR A 5 18.49 2.12 -44.33
N ASP A 6 17.56 3.04 -44.39
CA ASP A 6 17.02 3.77 -43.26
C ASP A 6 15.73 3.06 -42.80
N VAL A 7 15.88 2.14 -41.88
CA VAL A 7 14.79 1.27 -41.44
C VAL A 7 14.34 1.68 -40.05
N ILE A 8 13.07 2.02 -39.90
CA ILE A 8 12.46 2.23 -38.58
C ILE A 8 12.30 0.87 -37.92
N THR A 9 12.88 0.72 -36.74
CA THR A 9 12.81 -0.52 -35.91
C THR A 9 12.21 -0.21 -34.57
N PHE A 10 11.57 -1.20 -33.96
CA PHE A 10 11.02 -1.14 -32.61
C PHE A 10 11.70 -2.14 -31.69
N LYS A 11 11.64 -1.88 -30.39
CA LYS A 11 12.06 -2.83 -29.33
C LYS A 11 10.86 -3.63 -28.85
N PRO A 12 11.03 -4.86 -28.32
CA PRO A 12 9.94 -5.65 -27.80
C PRO A 12 9.28 -5.05 -26.56
N THR A 13 9.93 -4.10 -25.89
CA THR A 13 9.46 -3.41 -24.68
C THR A 13 8.76 -2.07 -24.97
N GLU A 14 8.67 -1.64 -26.21
CA GLU A 14 7.95 -0.40 -26.56
C GLU A 14 6.45 -0.63 -26.51
N LEU A 15 5.72 0.35 -25.94
CA LEU A 15 4.27 0.27 -25.84
C LEU A 15 3.60 0.38 -27.21
N VAL A 16 2.52 -0.34 -27.41
CA VAL A 16 1.75 -0.34 -28.65
C VAL A 16 1.21 1.06 -28.98
N SER A 17 0.80 1.83 -27.96
CA SER A 17 0.40 3.24 -28.09
C SER A 17 1.46 4.09 -28.81
N ASP A 18 2.72 3.98 -28.36
CA ASP A 18 3.83 4.80 -28.84
C ASP A 18 4.22 4.44 -30.28
N ILE A 19 4.34 3.14 -30.55
CA ILE A 19 4.66 2.67 -31.90
C ILE A 19 3.54 2.95 -32.90
N LYS A 20 2.26 2.96 -32.46
CA LYS A 20 1.11 3.28 -33.29
C LYS A 20 1.21 4.68 -33.91
N GLU A 21 1.62 5.68 -33.12
CA GLU A 21 1.83 7.04 -33.64
C GLU A 21 2.88 7.07 -34.75
N VAL A 22 4.00 6.37 -34.57
CA VAL A 22 5.08 6.30 -35.56
C VAL A 22 4.59 5.61 -36.85
N ILE A 23 3.86 4.50 -36.69
CA ILE A 23 3.33 3.71 -37.83
C ILE A 23 2.27 4.49 -38.62
N VAL A 24 1.45 5.30 -37.94
CA VAL A 24 0.46 6.16 -38.61
C VAL A 24 1.14 7.25 -39.43
N ARG A 25 2.23 7.85 -38.93
CA ARG A 25 2.99 8.92 -39.60
C ARG A 25 3.86 8.42 -40.73
N THR A 26 4.16 7.14 -40.80
CA THR A 26 5.04 6.51 -41.77
C THR A 26 4.26 5.60 -42.72
N ASN A 27 4.72 5.42 -43.96
CA ASN A 27 3.97 4.67 -44.96
C ASN A 27 4.55 3.27 -45.22
N HIS A 28 5.12 2.63 -44.16
CA HIS A 28 5.61 1.27 -44.24
C HIS A 28 4.53 0.26 -43.81
N ARG A 29 4.56 -0.91 -44.42
CA ARG A 29 3.62 -2.01 -44.05
C ARG A 29 4.14 -2.87 -42.95
N ASN A 30 5.47 -3.02 -42.85
CA ASN A 30 6.13 -3.89 -41.87
C ASN A 30 7.28 -3.13 -41.19
N TYR A 31 7.46 -3.35 -39.92
CA TYR A 31 8.51 -2.78 -39.09
C TYR A 31 9.25 -3.90 -38.35
N PRO A 32 10.57 -4.01 -38.46
CA PRO A 32 11.35 -4.98 -37.72
C PRO A 32 11.33 -4.69 -36.23
N VAL A 33 11.25 -5.76 -35.41
CA VAL A 33 11.46 -5.70 -33.97
C VAL A 33 12.85 -6.24 -33.68
N VAL A 34 13.67 -5.41 -33.03
CA VAL A 34 15.09 -5.66 -32.82
C VAL A 34 15.41 -5.60 -31.33
N GLU A 35 16.12 -6.64 -30.84
CA GLU A 35 16.65 -6.70 -29.48
C GLU A 35 18.15 -6.99 -29.56
N ASN A 36 18.96 -6.17 -28.86
CA ASN A 36 20.44 -6.32 -28.83
C ASN A 36 21.08 -6.43 -30.25
N GLY A 37 20.55 -5.66 -31.22
CA GLY A 37 21.01 -5.64 -32.60
C GLY A 37 20.59 -6.85 -33.43
N LYS A 38 19.75 -7.74 -32.91
CA LYS A 38 19.22 -8.92 -33.62
C LYS A 38 17.75 -8.75 -33.94
N LEU A 39 17.37 -9.10 -35.15
CA LEU A 39 15.97 -9.19 -35.56
C LEU A 39 15.32 -10.35 -34.82
N ILE A 40 14.30 -10.05 -34.01
CA ILE A 40 13.54 -11.05 -33.25
C ILE A 40 12.11 -11.23 -33.77
N GLY A 41 11.63 -10.27 -34.56
CA GLY A 41 10.30 -10.34 -35.13
C GLY A 41 9.99 -9.16 -36.03
N ARG A 42 8.74 -9.03 -36.39
CA ARG A 42 8.21 -7.86 -37.13
C ARG A 42 6.80 -7.56 -36.67
N ILE A 43 6.45 -6.29 -36.68
CA ILE A 43 5.07 -5.83 -36.50
C ILE A 43 4.52 -5.39 -37.89
N ASN A 44 3.30 -5.79 -38.19
CA ASN A 44 2.59 -5.39 -39.37
C ASN A 44 1.57 -4.31 -39.00
N ARG A 45 1.44 -3.29 -39.85
CA ARG A 45 0.44 -2.22 -39.70
C ARG A 45 -0.98 -2.77 -39.46
N ASP A 46 -1.34 -3.86 -40.15
CA ASP A 46 -2.68 -4.49 -40.05
C ASP A 46 -2.95 -5.07 -38.66
N GLN A 47 -1.90 -5.50 -37.92
CA GLN A 47 -2.00 -6.02 -36.54
C GLN A 47 -2.37 -4.92 -35.53
N LEU A 48 -2.12 -3.64 -35.86
CA LEU A 48 -2.50 -2.52 -35.01
C LEU A 48 -3.95 -2.06 -35.19
N ILE A 49 -4.61 -2.53 -36.26
CA ILE A 49 -6.02 -2.21 -36.54
C ILE A 49 -6.93 -3.02 -35.61
N VAL A 50 -6.54 -4.26 -35.34
CA VAL A 50 -7.19 -5.15 -34.37
C VAL A 50 -6.09 -5.81 -33.54
N PRO A 51 -5.49 -5.11 -32.58
CA PRO A 51 -4.47 -5.73 -31.73
C PRO A 51 -5.11 -6.83 -30.90
N GLU A 52 -4.49 -8.02 -30.89
CA GLU A 52 -4.78 -9.00 -29.84
C GLU A 52 -4.33 -8.37 -28.51
N ARG A 53 -5.31 -8.07 -27.68
CA ARG A 53 -5.06 -7.54 -26.33
C ARG A 53 -4.63 -8.68 -25.42
N GLU A 54 -3.57 -8.44 -24.65
CA GLU A 54 -3.16 -9.38 -23.59
C GLU A 54 -4.30 -9.53 -22.58
N LYS A 55 -4.62 -10.77 -22.24
CA LYS A 55 -5.65 -11.08 -21.24
C LYS A 55 -5.05 -11.04 -19.85
N VAL A 56 -5.64 -10.26 -18.98
CA VAL A 56 -5.16 -10.07 -17.61
C VAL A 56 -6.25 -10.35 -16.59
N ILE A 57 -5.82 -10.86 -15.44
CA ILE A 57 -6.64 -11.03 -14.23
C ILE A 57 -6.14 -10.02 -13.22
N LEU A 58 -7.02 -9.18 -12.70
CA LEU A 58 -6.67 -8.26 -11.61
C LEU A 58 -6.90 -8.98 -10.28
N VAL A 59 -5.89 -8.94 -9.42
CA VAL A 59 -5.94 -9.55 -8.08
C VAL A 59 -5.54 -8.49 -7.06
N ASP A 60 -6.37 -8.30 -6.04
CA ASP A 60 -6.17 -7.37 -4.94
C ASP A 60 -6.23 -5.89 -5.32
N HIS A 61 -6.77 -5.59 -6.48
CA HIS A 61 -7.12 -4.24 -6.93
C HIS A 61 -8.10 -4.31 -8.09
N ASN A 62 -8.84 -3.21 -8.32
CA ASN A 62 -9.77 -3.07 -9.43
C ASN A 62 -9.74 -1.68 -10.08
N GLU A 63 -8.96 -0.73 -9.53
CA GLU A 63 -8.82 0.62 -10.09
C GLU A 63 -7.63 0.67 -11.06
N PRO A 64 -7.79 1.21 -12.30
CA PRO A 64 -6.69 1.33 -13.27
C PRO A 64 -5.47 2.07 -12.72
N SER A 65 -5.68 3.05 -11.82
CA SER A 65 -4.60 3.81 -11.17
C SER A 65 -3.69 2.98 -10.26
N GLN A 66 -4.14 1.78 -9.86
CA GLN A 66 -3.39 0.84 -9.02
C GLN A 66 -2.77 -0.29 -9.85
N ALA A 67 -3.12 -0.39 -11.13
CA ALA A 67 -2.61 -1.40 -12.04
C ALA A 67 -1.26 -0.99 -12.66
N VAL A 68 -0.67 -1.93 -13.38
CA VAL A 68 0.57 -1.67 -14.13
C VAL A 68 0.31 -0.69 -15.28
N GLU A 69 1.35 0.04 -15.66
CA GLU A 69 1.31 0.91 -16.84
C GLU A 69 0.93 0.10 -18.10
N GLY A 70 0.06 0.64 -18.93
CA GLY A 70 -0.46 -0.03 -20.12
C GLY A 70 -1.67 -0.94 -19.90
N ILE A 71 -2.25 -0.96 -18.70
CA ILE A 71 -3.44 -1.79 -18.40
C ILE A 71 -4.63 -1.46 -19.31
N GLU A 72 -4.73 -0.25 -19.81
CA GLU A 72 -5.76 0.21 -20.75
C GLU A 72 -5.65 -0.45 -22.12
N GLU A 73 -4.47 -0.97 -22.47
CA GLU A 73 -4.22 -1.72 -23.70
C GLU A 73 -4.53 -3.22 -23.54
N ALA A 74 -4.68 -3.71 -22.33
CA ALA A 74 -5.00 -5.10 -22.03
C ALA A 74 -6.52 -5.36 -22.06
N GLN A 75 -6.89 -6.63 -22.06
CA GLN A 75 -8.26 -7.11 -21.85
C GLN A 75 -8.36 -7.69 -20.44
N VAL A 76 -8.99 -6.97 -19.52
CA VAL A 76 -9.31 -7.54 -18.20
C VAL A 76 -10.39 -8.60 -18.40
N VAL A 77 -10.10 -9.83 -17.99
CA VAL A 77 -11.04 -10.97 -18.13
C VAL A 77 -11.60 -11.43 -16.79
N GLU A 78 -10.90 -11.16 -15.69
CA GLU A 78 -11.32 -11.55 -14.34
C GLU A 78 -10.80 -10.55 -13.30
N ILE A 79 -11.58 -10.34 -12.22
CA ILE A 79 -11.19 -9.58 -11.05
C ILE A 79 -11.45 -10.40 -9.79
N ILE A 80 -10.44 -10.47 -8.91
CA ILE A 80 -10.54 -11.10 -7.59
C ILE A 80 -10.11 -10.06 -6.57
N ASP A 81 -11.04 -9.51 -5.77
CA ASP A 81 -10.73 -8.35 -4.93
C ASP A 81 -11.64 -8.23 -3.71
N HIS A 82 -11.20 -7.50 -2.71
CA HIS A 82 -11.93 -7.18 -1.48
C HIS A 82 -12.08 -5.67 -1.22
N HIS A 83 -11.46 -4.82 -2.05
CA HIS A 83 -11.52 -3.37 -1.92
C HIS A 83 -12.86 -2.82 -2.45
N ARG A 84 -13.12 -1.52 -2.20
CA ARG A 84 -14.25 -0.83 -2.86
C ARG A 84 -14.11 -0.94 -4.38
N LEU A 85 -15.23 -1.03 -5.08
CA LEU A 85 -15.23 -1.00 -6.53
C LEU A 85 -15.02 0.44 -7.03
N GLY A 86 -14.00 0.66 -7.85
CA GLY A 86 -13.60 1.96 -8.38
C GLY A 86 -13.60 2.01 -9.90
N GLY A 87 -14.64 2.56 -10.53
CA GLY A 87 -14.63 3.11 -11.89
C GLY A 87 -14.17 2.24 -13.06
N LEU A 88 -13.97 0.93 -12.88
CA LEU A 88 -13.57 0.04 -13.95
C LEU A 88 -14.71 -0.11 -14.98
N GLN A 89 -14.38 0.10 -16.25
CA GLN A 89 -15.26 -0.17 -17.38
C GLN A 89 -14.66 -1.27 -18.23
N THR A 90 -15.46 -2.27 -18.59
CA THR A 90 -15.06 -3.35 -19.48
C THR A 90 -15.91 -3.33 -20.73
N SER A 91 -15.31 -3.68 -21.88
CA SER A 91 -16.01 -3.75 -23.15
C SER A 91 -16.89 -5.02 -23.29
N GLU A 92 -16.60 -6.03 -22.48
CA GLU A 92 -17.26 -7.33 -22.47
C GLU A 92 -17.61 -7.76 -21.04
N PRO A 93 -18.57 -8.66 -20.85
CA PRO A 93 -18.82 -9.29 -19.54
C PRO A 93 -17.58 -10.04 -19.06
N ILE A 94 -17.22 -9.81 -17.78
CA ILE A 94 -16.08 -10.46 -17.14
C ILE A 94 -16.52 -11.20 -15.87
N PHE A 95 -15.68 -12.11 -15.39
CA PHE A 95 -15.88 -12.72 -14.09
C PHE A 95 -15.36 -11.80 -12.98
N ILE A 96 -16.20 -11.55 -11.95
CA ILE A 96 -15.80 -10.79 -10.79
C ILE A 96 -16.08 -11.62 -9.54
N ARG A 97 -15.04 -11.88 -8.74
CA ARG A 97 -15.16 -12.42 -7.40
C ARG A 97 -14.76 -11.36 -6.40
N HIS A 98 -15.77 -10.71 -5.85
CA HIS A 98 -15.60 -9.63 -4.88
C HIS A 98 -16.34 -9.98 -3.58
N GLU A 99 -15.63 -9.88 -2.43
CA GLU A 99 -16.20 -10.17 -1.12
C GLU A 99 -15.70 -9.16 -0.09
N PRO A 100 -16.55 -8.70 0.84
CA PRO A 100 -16.16 -7.76 1.90
C PRO A 100 -15.43 -8.52 3.04
N VAL A 101 -14.25 -9.00 2.77
CA VAL A 101 -13.33 -9.70 3.70
C VAL A 101 -12.10 -8.86 3.99
N GLY A 102 -11.28 -9.28 4.93
CA GLY A 102 -10.07 -8.54 5.34
C GLY A 102 -8.90 -8.66 4.37
N CYS A 103 -8.90 -9.66 3.47
CA CYS A 103 -7.79 -9.91 2.55
C CYS A 103 -8.25 -10.70 1.33
N THR A 104 -7.74 -10.36 0.15
CA THR A 104 -8.00 -11.11 -1.09
C THR A 104 -7.52 -12.56 -1.01
N ALA A 105 -6.46 -12.85 -0.25
CA ALA A 105 -5.99 -14.23 -0.05
C ALA A 105 -7.06 -15.13 0.60
N THR A 106 -7.97 -14.56 1.41
CA THR A 106 -9.14 -15.26 1.93
C THR A 106 -10.05 -15.74 0.80
N ILE A 107 -10.30 -14.88 -0.19
CA ILE A 107 -11.12 -15.23 -1.37
C ILE A 107 -10.43 -16.34 -2.16
N VAL A 108 -9.13 -16.16 -2.48
CA VAL A 108 -8.35 -17.13 -3.28
C VAL A 108 -8.32 -18.50 -2.61
N ALA A 109 -8.02 -18.59 -1.31
CA ALA A 109 -8.05 -19.87 -0.58
C ALA A 109 -9.43 -20.57 -0.67
N ASN A 110 -10.51 -19.80 -0.48
CA ASN A 110 -11.85 -20.32 -0.60
C ASN A 110 -12.20 -20.75 -2.03
N MET A 111 -11.71 -20.07 -3.07
CA MET A 111 -11.87 -20.50 -4.47
C MET A 111 -11.20 -21.85 -4.73
N HIS A 112 -10.02 -22.10 -4.18
CA HIS A 112 -9.37 -23.42 -4.24
C HIS A 112 -10.25 -24.50 -3.65
N TRP A 113 -10.74 -24.30 -2.42
CA TRP A 113 -11.56 -25.31 -1.73
C TRP A 113 -12.90 -25.55 -2.41
N HIS A 114 -13.57 -24.52 -2.93
CA HIS A 114 -14.83 -24.67 -3.67
C HIS A 114 -14.65 -25.46 -4.98
N ARG A 115 -13.47 -25.40 -5.57
CA ARG A 115 -13.13 -26.15 -6.79
C ARG A 115 -12.50 -27.52 -6.52
N ASN A 116 -12.37 -27.92 -5.25
CA ASN A 116 -11.66 -29.12 -4.80
C ASN A 116 -10.20 -29.17 -5.32
N VAL A 117 -9.53 -28.03 -5.36
CA VAL A 117 -8.13 -27.91 -5.71
C VAL A 117 -7.30 -27.81 -4.42
N ASP A 118 -6.36 -28.70 -4.25
CA ASP A 118 -5.49 -28.70 -3.07
C ASP A 118 -4.58 -27.48 -3.04
N ILE A 119 -4.37 -26.95 -1.83
CA ILE A 119 -3.40 -25.88 -1.59
C ILE A 119 -2.13 -26.52 -1.02
N PRO A 120 -0.99 -26.45 -1.73
CA PRO A 120 0.28 -26.94 -1.20
C PRO A 120 0.68 -26.20 0.09
N PRO A 121 1.40 -26.84 1.04
CA PRO A 121 1.78 -26.23 2.31
C PRO A 121 2.51 -24.88 2.16
N THR A 122 3.41 -24.76 1.19
CA THR A 122 4.12 -23.50 0.91
C THR A 122 3.16 -22.39 0.48
N ILE A 123 2.22 -22.70 -0.40
CA ILE A 123 1.20 -21.72 -0.85
C ILE A 123 0.25 -21.38 0.30
N ALA A 124 -0.11 -22.36 1.14
CA ALA A 124 -0.90 -22.12 2.35
C ALA A 124 -0.20 -21.14 3.30
N GLY A 125 1.13 -21.27 3.49
CA GLY A 125 1.92 -20.33 4.26
C GLY A 125 1.93 -18.91 3.68
N LEU A 126 2.05 -18.77 2.35
CA LEU A 126 2.00 -17.46 1.68
C LEU A 126 0.63 -16.80 1.80
N LEU A 127 -0.45 -17.54 1.57
CA LEU A 127 -1.82 -17.03 1.72
C LEU A 127 -2.11 -16.65 3.18
N LEU A 128 -1.62 -17.44 4.15
CA LEU A 128 -1.71 -17.12 5.57
C LEU A 128 -0.97 -15.83 5.91
N ALA A 129 0.25 -15.65 5.39
CA ALA A 129 1.04 -14.43 5.59
C ALA A 129 0.31 -13.18 5.06
N ALA A 130 -0.32 -13.27 3.88
CA ALA A 130 -1.11 -12.17 3.32
C ALA A 130 -2.32 -11.82 4.21
N ILE A 131 -3.09 -12.83 4.68
CA ILE A 131 -4.21 -12.59 5.60
C ILE A 131 -3.74 -11.93 6.90
N ILE A 132 -2.64 -12.41 7.47
CA ILE A 132 -2.05 -11.83 8.69
C ILE A 132 -1.64 -10.38 8.49
N SER A 133 -0.99 -10.07 7.36
CA SER A 133 -0.55 -8.72 7.01
C SER A 133 -1.72 -7.75 6.91
N ASP A 134 -2.70 -8.03 6.08
CA ASP A 134 -3.84 -7.14 5.83
C ASP A 134 -4.78 -6.98 7.02
N THR A 135 -4.95 -8.06 7.79
CA THR A 135 -5.78 -8.05 9.00
C THR A 135 -5.04 -7.61 10.25
N VAL A 136 -3.73 -7.34 10.13
CA VAL A 136 -2.85 -7.01 11.25
C VAL A 136 -3.02 -8.02 12.38
N LEU A 137 -2.79 -9.30 12.07
CA LEU A 137 -3.01 -10.43 13.00
C LEU A 137 -4.43 -10.38 13.63
N PHE A 138 -5.42 -10.12 12.77
CA PHE A 138 -6.86 -10.03 13.10
C PHE A 138 -7.27 -8.84 13.99
N LYS A 139 -6.42 -7.82 14.15
CA LYS A 139 -6.73 -6.59 14.90
C LYS A 139 -7.34 -5.50 14.04
N SER A 140 -7.23 -5.60 12.71
CA SER A 140 -7.86 -4.65 11.79
C SER A 140 -9.39 -4.70 11.90
N PRO A 141 -10.07 -3.56 11.88
CA PRO A 141 -11.54 -3.49 11.87
C PRO A 141 -12.17 -4.09 10.59
N THR A 142 -11.37 -4.34 9.56
CA THR A 142 -11.79 -5.00 8.32
C THR A 142 -11.83 -6.53 8.44
N THR A 143 -11.25 -7.09 9.53
CA THR A 143 -11.19 -8.52 9.77
C THR A 143 -12.57 -9.13 9.92
N THR A 144 -12.84 -10.21 9.19
CA THR A 144 -14.10 -10.95 9.26
C THR A 144 -13.92 -12.34 9.91
N ALA A 145 -15.02 -12.96 10.29
CA ALA A 145 -15.01 -14.36 10.75
C ALA A 145 -14.48 -15.32 9.67
N LYS A 146 -14.70 -14.98 8.39
CA LYS A 146 -14.21 -15.76 7.26
C LYS A 146 -12.70 -15.73 7.15
N ASP A 147 -12.06 -14.58 7.40
CA ASP A 147 -10.59 -14.45 7.42
C ASP A 147 -9.99 -15.34 8.50
N ARG A 148 -10.54 -15.31 9.71
CA ARG A 148 -10.08 -16.15 10.83
C ARG A 148 -10.19 -17.65 10.51
N ALA A 149 -11.36 -18.11 10.07
CA ALA A 149 -11.57 -19.51 9.73
C ALA A 149 -10.67 -19.97 8.57
N THR A 150 -10.45 -19.10 7.57
CA THR A 150 -9.56 -19.38 6.44
C THR A 150 -8.11 -19.48 6.93
N ALA A 151 -7.64 -18.54 7.75
CA ALA A 151 -6.31 -18.55 8.32
C ALA A 151 -6.03 -19.80 9.18
N GLU A 152 -6.98 -20.20 10.03
CA GLU A 152 -6.87 -21.43 10.83
C GLU A 152 -6.68 -22.68 9.96
N ARG A 153 -7.44 -22.77 8.86
CA ARG A 153 -7.32 -23.89 7.93
C ARG A 153 -6.00 -23.86 7.16
N LEU A 154 -5.54 -22.68 6.73
CA LEU A 154 -4.25 -22.51 6.06
C LEU A 154 -3.07 -22.82 6.98
N ALA A 155 -3.13 -22.38 8.25
CA ALA A 155 -2.12 -22.66 9.25
C ALA A 155 -1.94 -24.16 9.47
N LYS A 156 -3.04 -24.92 9.56
CA LYS A 156 -3.01 -26.39 9.65
C LYS A 156 -2.35 -27.03 8.43
N LEU A 157 -2.67 -26.55 7.21
CA LEU A 157 -2.07 -27.04 5.98
C LEU A 157 -0.57 -26.73 5.90
N ALA A 158 -0.15 -25.56 6.37
CA ALA A 158 1.24 -25.14 6.38
C ALA A 158 2.06 -25.70 7.56
N GLY A 159 1.40 -26.25 8.59
CA GLY A 159 2.06 -26.70 9.81
C GLY A 159 2.61 -25.55 10.65
N LEU A 160 1.95 -24.38 10.67
CA LEU A 160 2.40 -23.15 11.32
C LEU A 160 1.49 -22.79 12.51
N ASP A 161 2.08 -22.23 13.56
CA ASP A 161 1.34 -21.53 14.61
C ASP A 161 1.03 -20.10 14.14
N ILE A 162 -0.24 -19.69 14.22
CA ILE A 162 -0.68 -18.39 13.71
C ILE A 162 -0.04 -17.23 14.47
N GLN A 163 0.10 -17.35 15.81
CA GLN A 163 0.61 -16.26 16.62
C GLN A 163 2.12 -16.08 16.41
N GLU A 164 2.87 -17.18 16.46
CA GLU A 164 4.31 -17.16 16.26
C GLU A 164 4.66 -16.70 14.85
N PHE A 165 4.07 -17.32 13.84
CA PHE A 165 4.29 -16.97 12.43
C PHE A 165 3.81 -15.55 12.13
N GLY A 166 2.66 -15.16 12.70
CA GLY A 166 2.11 -13.81 12.52
C GLY A 166 3.04 -12.72 13.02
N LEU A 167 3.64 -12.91 14.19
CA LEU A 167 4.64 -11.97 14.70
C LEU A 167 5.88 -11.89 13.80
N GLN A 168 6.32 -13.01 13.22
CA GLN A 168 7.43 -13.03 12.27
C GLN A 168 7.10 -12.25 10.99
N VAL A 169 5.91 -12.48 10.40
CA VAL A 169 5.44 -11.78 9.20
C VAL A 169 5.38 -10.27 9.43
N LEU A 170 4.76 -9.85 10.53
CA LEU A 170 4.59 -8.44 10.83
C LEU A 170 5.93 -7.74 11.13
N LYS A 171 6.86 -8.43 11.82
CA LYS A 171 8.23 -7.94 12.03
C LYS A 171 9.01 -7.80 10.72
N ALA A 172 8.90 -8.79 9.84
CA ALA A 172 9.57 -8.74 8.53
C ALA A 172 9.04 -7.60 7.62
N GLY A 173 7.75 -7.27 7.74
CA GLY A 173 7.13 -6.13 7.04
C GLY A 173 7.50 -4.76 7.63
N SER A 174 7.95 -4.72 8.88
CA SER A 174 8.39 -3.49 9.54
C SER A 174 9.87 -3.24 9.26
N ASN A 175 10.18 -2.46 8.23
CA ASN A 175 11.57 -2.08 7.87
C ASN A 175 12.13 -0.96 8.78
N LEU A 176 11.73 -0.92 10.06
CA LEU A 176 12.05 0.16 11.00
C LEU A 176 13.54 0.40 11.18
N GLY A 177 14.33 -0.67 11.22
CA GLY A 177 15.79 -0.58 11.44
C GLY A 177 16.53 0.09 10.29
N SER A 178 15.96 0.16 9.08
CA SER A 178 16.56 0.79 7.91
C SER A 178 16.10 2.24 7.67
N LEU A 179 15.02 2.70 8.34
CA LEU A 179 14.48 4.03 8.16
C LEU A 179 15.36 5.09 8.85
N SER A 180 15.69 6.15 8.13
CA SER A 180 16.27 7.35 8.70
C SER A 180 15.25 8.07 9.61
N VAL A 181 15.74 8.97 10.48
CA VAL A 181 14.88 9.82 11.33
C VAL A 181 13.92 10.65 10.47
N ALA A 182 14.40 11.18 9.35
CA ALA A 182 13.60 11.94 8.43
C ALA A 182 12.44 11.11 7.84
N GLU A 183 12.72 9.89 7.38
CA GLU A 183 11.69 9.00 6.83
C GLU A 183 10.64 8.62 7.88
N ILE A 184 11.05 8.42 9.14
CA ILE A 184 10.11 8.14 10.24
C ILE A 184 9.19 9.33 10.49
N VAL A 185 9.73 10.56 10.59
CA VAL A 185 8.94 11.75 10.88
C VAL A 185 8.02 12.14 9.72
N HIS A 186 8.49 11.97 8.47
CA HIS A 186 7.69 12.26 7.28
C HIS A 186 6.72 11.13 6.91
N ASN A 187 6.75 10.00 7.62
CA ASN A 187 5.82 8.90 7.32
C ASN A 187 4.37 9.35 7.52
N ASP A 188 3.57 9.24 6.47
CA ASP A 188 2.18 9.74 6.41
C ASP A 188 1.98 11.11 7.08
N LEU A 189 2.93 12.04 6.86
CA LEU A 189 2.87 13.39 7.40
C LEU A 189 1.69 14.16 6.78
N LYS A 190 0.92 14.82 7.64
CA LYS A 190 -0.20 15.69 7.22
C LYS A 190 -0.23 16.96 8.07
N GLU A 191 -0.62 18.04 7.45
CA GLU A 191 -0.78 19.34 8.06
C GLU A 191 -2.22 19.57 8.49
N PHE A 192 -2.39 20.31 9.60
CA PHE A 192 -3.69 20.66 10.16
C PHE A 192 -3.64 22.05 10.76
N ASP A 193 -4.73 22.80 10.59
CA ASP A 193 -4.99 24.03 11.32
C ASP A 193 -5.89 23.73 12.52
N ILE A 194 -5.37 23.92 13.73
CA ILE A 194 -6.04 23.61 14.99
C ILE A 194 -6.17 24.88 15.82
N GLY A 195 -7.31 25.55 15.73
CA GLY A 195 -7.48 26.91 16.23
C GLY A 195 -6.56 27.86 15.47
N ASP A 196 -5.71 28.59 16.22
CA ASP A 196 -4.70 29.51 15.65
C ASP A 196 -3.34 28.84 15.37
N TYR A 197 -3.24 27.49 15.50
CA TYR A 197 -1.99 26.77 15.39
C TYR A 197 -1.93 26.00 14.08
N HIS A 198 -0.82 26.19 13.34
CA HIS A 198 -0.47 25.39 12.16
C HIS A 198 0.48 24.26 12.55
N VAL A 199 0.03 23.00 12.39
CA VAL A 199 0.73 21.83 12.92
C VAL A 199 0.94 20.74 11.87
N ALA A 200 2.07 20.05 11.95
CA ALA A 200 2.34 18.84 11.17
C ALA A 200 2.29 17.61 12.07
N ILE A 201 1.59 16.56 11.62
CA ILE A 201 1.45 15.31 12.36
C ILE A 201 1.83 14.14 11.46
N GLY A 202 3.00 13.53 11.71
CA GLY A 202 3.40 12.26 11.11
C GLY A 202 2.75 11.08 11.85
N GLN A 203 2.61 9.95 11.16
CA GLN A 203 2.15 8.70 11.79
C GLN A 203 2.93 7.51 11.23
N ILE A 204 3.52 6.73 12.11
CA ILE A 204 4.11 5.44 11.80
C ILE A 204 3.43 4.36 12.65
N SER A 205 3.01 3.27 12.00
CA SER A 205 2.45 2.10 12.68
C SER A 205 3.51 1.02 12.77
N VAL A 206 3.73 0.54 13.98
CA VAL A 206 4.81 -0.39 14.31
C VAL A 206 4.29 -1.53 15.19
N MET A 207 5.02 -2.64 15.21
CA MET A 207 4.66 -3.79 16.06
C MET A 207 5.12 -3.62 17.51
N ASP A 208 6.19 -2.85 17.73
CA ASP A 208 6.77 -2.54 19.03
C ASP A 208 7.21 -1.08 19.02
N GLY A 209 6.44 -0.23 19.66
CA GLY A 209 6.72 1.19 19.81
C GLY A 209 8.05 1.49 20.50
N ALA A 210 8.51 0.60 21.37
CA ALA A 210 9.75 0.76 22.10
C ALA A 210 10.98 0.75 21.16
N GLU A 211 10.90 0.10 20.01
CA GLU A 211 11.99 0.11 19.03
C GLU A 211 12.22 1.52 18.46
N VAL A 212 11.16 2.21 18.08
CA VAL A 212 11.23 3.60 17.58
C VAL A 212 11.62 4.56 18.70
N LEU A 213 11.08 4.35 19.90
CA LEU A 213 11.38 5.20 21.09
C LEU A 213 12.83 5.14 21.54
N ARG A 214 13.61 4.11 21.21
CA ARG A 214 15.07 4.13 21.43
C ARG A 214 15.78 5.29 20.72
N ARG A 215 15.18 5.79 19.63
CA ARG A 215 15.66 6.94 18.86
C ARG A 215 14.95 8.25 19.25
N LYS A 216 14.25 8.29 20.37
CA LYS A 216 13.43 9.43 20.80
C LYS A 216 14.17 10.76 20.73
N SER A 217 15.40 10.83 21.24
CA SER A 217 16.18 12.07 21.23
C SER A 217 16.43 12.57 19.80
N GLU A 218 16.86 11.69 18.90
CA GLU A 218 17.12 12.04 17.50
C GLU A 218 15.84 12.52 16.79
N LEU A 219 14.68 11.84 17.09
CA LEU A 219 13.39 12.21 16.53
C LEU A 219 12.95 13.60 16.99
N LEU A 220 13.03 13.87 18.30
CA LEU A 220 12.68 15.19 18.86
C LEU A 220 13.58 16.30 18.32
N ASP A 221 14.89 16.06 18.20
CA ASP A 221 15.84 17.02 17.63
C ASP A 221 15.53 17.32 16.15
N PHE A 222 15.18 16.30 15.38
CA PHE A 222 14.79 16.46 13.98
C PHE A 222 13.47 17.23 13.86
N MET A 223 12.46 16.86 14.64
CA MET A 223 11.16 17.54 14.68
C MET A 223 11.30 19.02 15.08
N ALA A 224 12.21 19.34 16.01
CA ALA A 224 12.48 20.73 16.40
C ALA A 224 13.05 21.56 15.24
N LYS A 225 14.02 21.01 14.50
CA LYS A 225 14.58 21.65 13.31
C LYS A 225 13.54 21.84 12.21
N MET A 226 12.75 20.79 11.93
CA MET A 226 11.68 20.82 10.94
C MET A 226 10.65 21.90 11.28
N ARG A 227 10.25 22.00 12.56
CA ARG A 227 9.32 23.03 13.03
C ARG A 227 9.81 24.44 12.70
N GLU A 228 11.09 24.72 12.93
CA GLU A 228 11.69 26.03 12.67
C GLU A 228 11.84 26.32 11.17
N GLN A 229 12.25 25.33 10.38
CA GLN A 229 12.48 25.48 8.94
C GLN A 229 11.17 25.67 8.15
N GLU A 230 10.12 24.98 8.55
CA GLU A 230 8.83 24.98 7.84
C GLU A 230 7.78 25.85 8.54
N ASN A 231 8.18 26.59 9.61
CA ASN A 231 7.36 27.55 10.33
C ASN A 231 6.07 26.97 10.93
N TYR A 232 6.13 25.72 11.45
CA TYR A 232 5.04 25.13 12.21
C TYR A 232 5.02 25.61 13.66
N ASP A 233 3.82 25.74 14.24
CA ASP A 233 3.67 25.97 15.67
C ASP A 233 4.06 24.75 16.48
N ALA A 234 3.76 23.55 15.94
CA ALA A 234 4.25 22.29 16.48
C ALA A 234 4.41 21.23 15.39
N VAL A 235 5.33 20.29 15.63
CA VAL A 235 5.46 19.04 14.88
C VAL A 235 5.23 17.89 15.85
N MET A 236 4.40 16.94 15.42
CA MET A 236 4.05 15.76 16.19
C MET A 236 4.31 14.50 15.41
N LEU A 237 4.63 13.41 16.11
CA LEU A 237 4.79 12.09 15.55
C LEU A 237 4.00 11.08 16.36
N MET A 238 3.05 10.42 15.72
CA MET A 238 2.33 9.29 16.27
C MET A 238 3.11 8.00 16.01
N ILE A 239 3.63 7.38 17.07
CA ILE A 239 4.20 6.03 17.02
C ILE A 239 3.11 5.09 17.50
N THR A 240 2.38 4.50 16.56
CA THR A 240 1.24 3.63 16.86
C THR A 240 1.74 2.20 17.02
N ASP A 241 1.75 1.72 18.25
CA ASP A 241 2.06 0.34 18.63
C ASP A 241 0.82 -0.53 18.40
N ILE A 242 0.90 -1.40 17.40
CA ILE A 242 -0.24 -2.23 16.98
C ILE A 242 -0.51 -3.34 18.02
N LEU A 243 0.54 -3.89 18.63
CA LEU A 243 0.37 -4.96 19.64
C LEU A 243 -0.18 -4.42 20.95
N ALA A 244 0.32 -3.29 21.39
CA ALA A 244 -0.17 -2.62 22.59
C ALA A 244 -1.53 -1.93 22.40
N GLU A 245 -1.98 -1.75 21.13
CA GLU A 245 -3.17 -0.96 20.77
C GLU A 245 -3.11 0.44 21.38
N ALA A 246 -1.96 1.08 21.26
CA ALA A 246 -1.69 2.39 21.87
C ALA A 246 -0.82 3.24 20.97
N THR A 247 -0.80 4.55 21.18
CA THR A 247 0.09 5.48 20.48
C THR A 247 0.97 6.22 21.49
N HIS A 248 2.27 6.26 21.21
CA HIS A 248 3.16 7.24 21.78
C HIS A 248 3.15 8.47 20.87
N LEU A 249 2.62 9.59 21.37
CA LEU A 249 2.59 10.85 20.64
C LEU A 249 3.76 11.71 21.10
N LEU A 250 4.78 11.85 20.25
CA LEU A 250 5.88 12.80 20.44
C LEU A 250 5.41 14.17 19.95
N SER A 251 5.80 15.21 20.67
CA SER A 251 5.42 16.59 20.33
C SER A 251 6.55 17.57 20.62
N VAL A 252 6.78 18.47 19.67
CA VAL A 252 7.73 19.61 19.80
C VAL A 252 7.01 20.88 19.39
N GLY A 253 7.05 21.92 20.22
CA GLY A 253 6.46 23.23 19.92
C GLY A 253 5.60 23.79 21.05
N ARG A 254 4.69 24.71 20.70
CA ARG A 254 3.95 25.55 21.68
C ARG A 254 2.61 24.95 22.13
N LEU A 255 2.38 23.64 21.92
CA LEU A 255 1.05 23.02 22.10
C LEU A 255 0.92 22.20 23.40
N THR A 256 1.93 22.18 24.28
CA THR A 256 1.88 21.34 25.50
C THR A 256 0.62 21.56 26.33
N GLY A 257 0.19 22.80 26.53
CA GLY A 257 -1.03 23.11 27.28
C GLY A 257 -2.31 22.59 26.59
N LEU A 258 -2.38 22.69 25.27
CA LEU A 258 -3.49 22.16 24.47
C LEU A 258 -3.50 20.64 24.49
N LEU A 259 -2.35 20.00 24.32
CA LEU A 259 -2.19 18.55 24.37
C LEU A 259 -2.52 18.00 25.77
N THR A 260 -2.09 18.68 26.83
CA THR A 260 -2.48 18.30 28.20
C THR A 260 -3.98 18.39 28.42
N LYS A 261 -4.64 19.41 27.85
CA LYS A 261 -6.11 19.54 27.90
C LYS A 261 -6.82 18.44 27.09
N ALA A 262 -6.26 18.07 25.93
CA ALA A 262 -6.85 17.05 25.05
C ALA A 262 -6.61 15.59 25.55
N PHE A 263 -5.43 15.32 26.10
CA PHE A 263 -4.95 13.94 26.36
C PHE A 263 -4.51 13.67 27.80
N GLY A 264 -4.53 14.68 28.67
CA GLY A 264 -4.02 14.55 30.03
C GLY A 264 -2.54 14.85 30.14
N HIS A 265 -1.89 14.30 31.18
CA HIS A 265 -0.48 14.60 31.46
C HIS A 265 0.48 13.87 30.53
N GLU A 266 1.61 14.51 30.23
CA GLU A 266 2.74 13.86 29.58
C GLU A 266 3.22 12.65 30.41
N ALA A 267 3.53 11.56 29.73
CA ALA A 267 4.19 10.40 30.35
C ALA A 267 5.67 10.73 30.62
N GLU A 268 6.31 11.48 29.72
CA GLU A 268 7.64 12.05 29.80
C GLU A 268 7.66 13.38 29.02
N PRO A 269 8.63 14.29 29.24
CA PRO A 269 8.68 15.56 28.52
C PRO A 269 8.57 15.36 26.99
N GLY A 270 7.56 15.99 26.37
CA GLY A 270 7.28 15.88 24.95
C GLY A 270 6.69 14.53 24.49
N VAL A 271 6.23 13.65 25.39
CA VAL A 271 5.68 12.33 25.06
C VAL A 271 4.38 12.09 25.80
N PHE A 272 3.32 11.82 25.05
CA PHE A 272 2.03 11.36 25.57
C PHE A 272 1.84 9.88 25.25
N TYR A 273 1.44 9.07 26.22
CA TYR A 273 1.05 7.70 26.00
C TYR A 273 -0.47 7.61 25.96
N LEU A 274 -1.01 7.16 24.82
CA LEU A 274 -2.44 7.20 24.50
C LEU A 274 -2.97 5.78 24.25
N PRO A 275 -3.41 5.08 25.30
CA PRO A 275 -4.01 3.75 25.17
C PRO A 275 -5.30 3.80 24.32
N GLY A 276 -5.50 2.82 23.44
CA GLY A 276 -6.66 2.73 22.56
C GLY A 276 -6.67 3.73 21.37
N VAL A 277 -5.65 4.57 21.26
CA VAL A 277 -5.54 5.55 20.14
C VAL A 277 -4.73 4.96 19.02
N MET A 278 -5.38 4.75 17.87
CA MET A 278 -4.80 4.13 16.67
C MET A 278 -4.96 5.01 15.43
N SER A 279 -5.79 6.04 15.50
CA SER A 279 -6.17 6.83 14.32
C SER A 279 -5.99 8.34 14.57
N ARG A 280 -5.07 8.94 13.80
CA ARG A 280 -4.86 10.38 13.78
C ARG A 280 -6.16 11.14 13.54
N LYS A 281 -6.85 10.80 12.43
CA LYS A 281 -8.04 11.51 11.96
C LYS A 281 -9.23 11.42 12.92
N LYS A 282 -9.40 10.26 13.58
CA LYS A 282 -10.59 10.00 14.43
C LYS A 282 -10.36 10.26 15.90
N GLN A 283 -9.10 10.11 16.39
CA GLN A 283 -8.83 10.03 17.81
C GLN A 283 -7.77 11.04 18.30
N VAL A 284 -7.00 11.66 17.39
CA VAL A 284 -6.00 12.68 17.78
C VAL A 284 -6.47 14.08 17.37
N VAL A 285 -6.78 14.30 16.11
CA VAL A 285 -7.16 15.63 15.62
C VAL A 285 -8.45 16.16 16.26
N PRO A 286 -9.57 15.41 16.38
CA PRO A 286 -10.80 15.95 16.95
C PRO A 286 -10.68 16.41 18.41
N PRO A 287 -10.06 15.66 19.37
CA PRO A 287 -9.83 16.14 20.73
C PRO A 287 -8.98 17.42 20.79
N MET A 288 -7.98 17.55 19.91
CA MET A 288 -7.15 18.76 19.84
C MET A 288 -7.97 19.97 19.37
N VAL A 289 -8.80 19.78 18.34
CA VAL A 289 -9.71 20.84 17.85
C VAL A 289 -10.70 21.27 18.95
N GLU A 290 -11.24 20.33 19.70
CA GLU A 290 -12.12 20.62 20.85
C GLU A 290 -11.39 21.39 21.95
N ALA A 291 -10.17 20.96 22.30
CA ALA A 291 -9.33 21.62 23.28
C ALA A 291 -8.95 23.05 22.87
N ALA A 292 -8.82 23.34 21.59
CA ALA A 292 -8.51 24.67 21.06
C ALA A 292 -9.71 25.65 21.11
N ARG A 293 -10.93 25.15 21.17
CA ARG A 293 -12.16 25.98 21.19
C ARG A 293 -12.55 26.52 22.56
N GLY A 294 -12.05 25.95 23.61
CA GLY A 294 -12.37 26.30 25.00
C GLY A 294 -11.16 26.63 25.82
#